data_20460799038615f55ad1369260f3dd93
#
_entry.id   20460799038615f55ad1369260f3dd93
#
_cell.length_a   1.000
_cell.length_b   1.000
_cell.length_c   1.000
_cell.angle_alpha   90.00
_cell.angle_beta   90.00
_cell.angle_gamma   90.00
#
_symmetry.space_group_name_H-M   'P 1'
#
loop_
_entity.id
_entity.type
_entity.pdbx_description
1 polymer ?
#
loop_
_entity_poly.entity_id
_entity_poly.type
_entity_poly.pdbx_seq_one_letter_code
_entity_poly.pdbx_strand_id
1 'polypeptide(L)'
;RGVFDVLGRAAIALNTSVGDILSRTDIFAHGTTASTNALIQRKGARVGVLFTAGFEDTLVIARGPIGRVGGLPQSQAMDFIHTEPPEPIVPRDMVRGVTERVGSDGAIVSPLDETALRNAIEDLVENGAESLAVCLLWAFRNPAHEQRIGDICQEVAPGIPVSLSHQIAPKMGEFERAVTTVINAYIGPLTQAYIGDLDQGLSSDGLANPIQVITSTGGAARAATIGRQAVSVVNSGPVGGLVAARFLGDQLGHDKIITADMGGTSFDVGLIDGDTLEEDPRPFLDHGLPVALPAVKLVTIGAGGGSIAWTDGYRLHVGPQSAGADPGPAAYGRGGTEPTVTDALVVCGIVDPDNFFSGGYKLDPALSERAISSRIGEPLGMNLHEAAAGILE
;
A
#
# COMPACT_ATOMS: atom_id res chain seq x y z
N ARG A 1 -3.20 -16.58 -7.73
CA ARG A 1 -3.68 -17.87 -7.20
C ARG A 1 -5.05 -17.72 -6.55
N GLY A 2 -5.23 -16.92 -5.47
CA GLY A 2 -6.49 -16.84 -4.73
C GLY A 2 -7.72 -16.49 -5.59
N VAL A 3 -7.60 -15.58 -6.55
CA VAL A 3 -8.70 -15.23 -7.47
C VAL A 3 -9.13 -16.44 -8.31
N PHE A 4 -8.17 -17.18 -8.87
CA PHE A 4 -8.46 -18.39 -9.67
C PHE A 4 -9.05 -19.51 -8.83
N ASP A 5 -8.59 -19.68 -7.59
CA ASP A 5 -9.16 -20.67 -6.65
C ASP A 5 -10.63 -20.35 -6.33
N VAL A 6 -10.99 -19.06 -6.16
CA VAL A 6 -12.37 -18.61 -5.93
C VAL A 6 -13.23 -18.83 -7.18
N LEU A 7 -12.72 -18.51 -8.38
CA LEU A 7 -13.43 -18.77 -9.64
C LEU A 7 -13.69 -20.27 -9.84
N GLY A 8 -12.70 -21.12 -9.52
CA GLY A 8 -12.88 -22.57 -9.55
C GLY A 8 -13.99 -23.07 -8.61
N ARG A 9 -14.05 -22.54 -7.38
CA ARG A 9 -15.13 -22.85 -6.43
C ARG A 9 -16.48 -22.34 -6.92
N ALA A 10 -16.54 -21.14 -7.49
CA ALA A 10 -17.76 -20.59 -8.08
C ALA A 10 -18.27 -21.45 -9.24
N ALA A 11 -17.36 -21.91 -10.11
CA ALA A 11 -17.70 -22.80 -11.23
C ALA A 11 -18.33 -24.12 -10.73
N ILE A 12 -17.76 -24.73 -9.68
CA ILE A 12 -18.32 -25.92 -9.05
C ILE A 12 -19.72 -25.63 -8.49
N ALA A 13 -19.88 -24.53 -7.73
CA ALA A 13 -21.15 -24.17 -7.11
C ALA A 13 -22.25 -23.88 -8.16
N LEU A 14 -21.89 -23.32 -9.31
CA LEU A 14 -22.81 -23.01 -10.41
C LEU A 14 -22.95 -24.16 -11.41
N ASN A 15 -22.28 -25.28 -11.18
CA ASN A 15 -22.26 -26.44 -12.08
C ASN A 15 -21.88 -26.06 -13.53
N THR A 16 -20.81 -25.28 -13.68
CA THR A 16 -20.30 -24.79 -14.96
C THR A 16 -18.76 -24.79 -14.98
N SER A 17 -18.14 -24.29 -16.03
CA SER A 17 -16.68 -24.12 -16.12
C SER A 17 -16.25 -22.67 -15.83
N VAL A 18 -14.99 -22.47 -15.44
CA VAL A 18 -14.41 -21.12 -15.27
C VAL A 18 -14.48 -20.36 -16.60
N GLY A 19 -14.17 -21.02 -17.73
CA GLY A 19 -14.25 -20.42 -19.05
C GLY A 19 -15.66 -19.96 -19.42
N ASP A 20 -16.70 -20.74 -19.08
CA ASP A 20 -18.10 -20.34 -19.30
C ASP A 20 -18.51 -19.13 -18.44
N ILE A 21 -18.03 -19.04 -17.19
CA ILE A 21 -18.25 -17.85 -16.34
C ILE A 21 -17.59 -16.63 -16.98
N LEU A 22 -16.32 -16.75 -17.32
CA LEU A 22 -15.51 -15.61 -17.82
C LEU A 22 -15.97 -15.13 -19.20
N SER A 23 -16.36 -16.05 -20.10
CA SER A 23 -16.87 -15.70 -21.45
C SER A 23 -18.20 -14.94 -21.43
N ARG A 24 -18.96 -15.07 -20.32
CA ARG A 24 -20.24 -14.37 -20.08
C ARG A 24 -20.10 -13.16 -19.15
N THR A 25 -18.87 -12.86 -18.72
CA THR A 25 -18.59 -11.74 -17.81
C THR A 25 -18.31 -10.47 -18.61
N ASP A 26 -19.21 -9.49 -18.50
CA ASP A 26 -19.05 -8.19 -19.13
C ASP A 26 -18.01 -7.32 -18.41
N ILE A 27 -18.02 -7.34 -17.07
CA ILE A 27 -17.15 -6.56 -16.21
C ILE A 27 -16.56 -7.45 -15.12
N PHE A 28 -15.23 -7.49 -15.05
CA PHE A 28 -14.49 -8.08 -13.94
C PHE A 28 -13.82 -6.95 -13.15
N ALA A 29 -14.34 -6.65 -11.97
CA ALA A 29 -13.80 -5.63 -11.07
C ALA A 29 -12.94 -6.28 -10.00
N HIS A 30 -11.77 -5.69 -9.73
CA HIS A 30 -10.82 -6.21 -8.76
C HIS A 30 -10.31 -5.09 -7.84
N GLY A 31 -10.46 -5.28 -6.53
CA GLY A 31 -9.78 -4.50 -5.49
C GLY A 31 -8.62 -5.30 -4.91
N THR A 32 -7.56 -4.65 -4.50
CA THR A 32 -6.39 -5.32 -3.93
C THR A 32 -5.72 -4.50 -2.83
N THR A 33 -5.15 -5.18 -1.85
CA THR A 33 -4.28 -4.59 -0.83
C THR A 33 -2.80 -4.85 -1.09
N ALA A 34 -2.44 -5.45 -2.25
CA ALA A 34 -1.05 -5.81 -2.55
C ALA A 34 -0.11 -4.60 -2.49
N SER A 35 -0.51 -3.48 -3.11
CA SER A 35 0.26 -2.23 -3.12
C SER A 35 0.36 -1.60 -1.71
N THR A 36 -0.73 -1.59 -0.96
CA THR A 36 -0.79 -1.11 0.43
C THR A 36 0.11 -1.94 1.33
N ASN A 37 0.02 -3.28 1.22
CA ASN A 37 0.84 -4.20 2.01
C ASN A 37 2.33 -4.06 1.69
N ALA A 38 2.69 -3.85 0.41
CA ALA A 38 4.07 -3.60 0.01
C ALA A 38 4.62 -2.31 0.64
N LEU A 39 3.80 -1.27 0.73
CA LEU A 39 4.16 0.00 1.36
C LEU A 39 4.34 -0.17 2.87
N ILE A 40 3.36 -0.75 3.57
CA ILE A 40 3.39 -0.97 5.03
C ILE A 40 4.56 -1.87 5.43
N GLN A 41 4.78 -2.97 4.69
CA GLN A 41 5.84 -3.94 4.98
C GLN A 41 7.22 -3.55 4.45
N ARG A 42 7.34 -2.37 3.83
CA ARG A 42 8.59 -1.88 3.21
C ARG A 42 9.19 -2.87 2.19
N LYS A 43 8.33 -3.51 1.37
CA LYS A 43 8.69 -4.51 0.36
C LYS A 43 8.46 -4.01 -1.08
N GLY A 44 8.84 -2.79 -1.37
CA GLY A 44 8.79 -2.22 -2.72
C GLY A 44 10.14 -2.28 -3.45
N ALA A 45 10.17 -1.73 -4.65
CA ALA A 45 11.36 -1.63 -5.47
C ALA A 45 12.38 -0.65 -4.87
N ARG A 46 13.67 -0.86 -5.13
CA ARG A 46 14.72 0.11 -4.81
C ARG A 46 14.64 1.28 -5.79
N VAL A 47 14.22 2.44 -5.29
CA VAL A 47 13.95 3.62 -6.13
C VAL A 47 15.18 4.53 -6.22
N GLY A 48 15.60 4.86 -7.45
CA GLY A 48 16.49 5.99 -7.72
C GLY A 48 15.67 7.26 -7.95
N VAL A 49 16.08 8.39 -7.38
CA VAL A 49 15.33 9.66 -7.49
C VAL A 49 16.17 10.74 -8.14
N LEU A 50 15.54 11.45 -9.09
CA LEU A 50 16.12 12.61 -9.78
C LEU A 50 15.35 13.87 -9.40
N PHE A 51 16.03 14.83 -8.78
CA PHE A 51 15.51 16.16 -8.44
C PHE A 51 16.23 17.26 -9.23
N THR A 52 15.64 18.44 -9.31
CA THR A 52 16.38 19.66 -9.67
C THR A 52 17.56 19.83 -8.72
N ALA A 53 18.77 20.10 -9.24
CA ALA A 53 19.97 20.29 -8.44
C ALA A 53 19.78 21.35 -7.35
N GLY A 54 20.25 21.04 -6.13
CA GLY A 54 20.03 21.83 -4.91
C GLY A 54 18.73 21.53 -4.15
N PHE A 55 17.90 20.57 -4.64
CA PHE A 55 16.64 20.14 -4.00
C PHE A 55 16.62 18.64 -3.64
N GLU A 56 17.78 18.03 -3.61
CA GLU A 56 17.94 16.59 -3.33
C GLU A 56 17.49 16.20 -1.93
N ASP A 57 17.45 17.16 -1.01
CA ASP A 57 17.03 16.93 0.39
C ASP A 57 15.52 17.16 0.63
N THR A 58 14.76 17.41 -0.42
CA THR A 58 13.29 17.67 -0.33
C THR A 58 12.54 16.60 0.47
N LEU A 59 12.87 15.32 0.27
CA LEU A 59 12.22 14.23 1.00
C LEU A 59 12.61 14.19 2.48
N VAL A 60 13.86 14.54 2.81
CA VAL A 60 14.38 14.54 4.19
C VAL A 60 13.90 15.77 4.96
N ILE A 61 13.92 16.94 4.32
CA ILE A 61 13.46 18.20 4.93
C ILE A 61 11.95 18.12 5.13
N ALA A 62 11.23 17.46 4.23
CA ALA A 62 9.77 17.35 4.21
C ALA A 62 9.12 18.74 4.32
N ARG A 63 8.22 18.93 5.29
CA ARG A 63 7.66 20.24 5.68
C ARG A 63 8.13 20.62 7.09
N GLY A 64 9.38 20.34 7.40
CA GLY A 64 9.98 20.53 8.71
C GLY A 64 9.28 19.66 9.78
N PRO A 65 9.10 20.16 11.02
CA PRO A 65 8.52 19.35 12.09
C PRO A 65 7.12 18.82 11.76
N ILE A 66 6.28 19.60 11.06
CA ILE A 66 4.90 19.21 10.72
C ILE A 66 4.91 18.01 9.75
N GLY A 67 5.81 17.99 8.79
CA GLY A 67 5.92 16.87 7.85
C GLY A 67 6.37 15.57 8.51
N ARG A 68 7.17 15.69 9.58
CA ARG A 68 7.70 14.53 10.32
C ARG A 68 6.65 13.83 11.20
N VAL A 69 5.63 14.54 11.63
CA VAL A 69 4.54 13.99 12.47
C VAL A 69 3.24 13.79 11.69
N GLY A 70 3.24 14.10 10.40
CA GLY A 70 2.07 13.95 9.53
C GLY A 70 1.61 12.51 9.44
N GLY A 71 0.31 12.28 9.57
CA GLY A 71 -0.29 10.94 9.60
C GLY A 71 -0.34 10.29 10.98
N LEU A 72 0.31 10.86 12.00
CA LEU A 72 0.25 10.34 13.36
C LEU A 72 -0.98 10.83 14.12
N PRO A 73 -1.52 10.03 15.06
CA PRO A 73 -2.48 10.49 16.04
C PRO A 73 -1.93 11.66 16.85
N GLN A 74 -2.80 12.58 17.25
CA GLN A 74 -2.39 13.80 17.96
C GLN A 74 -1.55 13.53 19.23
N SER A 75 -1.86 12.46 19.97
CA SER A 75 -1.09 12.06 21.16
C SER A 75 0.36 11.72 20.84
N GLN A 76 0.62 11.04 19.73
CA GLN A 76 1.98 10.71 19.26
C GLN A 76 2.65 11.93 18.61
N ALA A 77 1.92 12.72 17.83
CA ALA A 77 2.43 13.91 17.18
C ALA A 77 2.94 14.97 18.19
N MET A 78 2.42 14.97 19.41
CA MET A 78 2.82 15.86 20.51
C MET A 78 3.94 15.29 21.40
N ASP A 79 4.27 14.01 21.25
CA ASP A 79 5.34 13.35 22.02
C ASP A 79 6.69 13.44 21.25
N PHE A 80 7.31 14.61 21.31
CA PHE A 80 8.59 14.85 20.63
C PHE A 80 9.78 14.05 21.19
N ILE A 81 9.60 13.40 22.33
CA ILE A 81 10.68 12.62 22.99
C ILE A 81 10.70 11.19 22.45
N HIS A 82 9.53 10.59 22.23
CA HIS A 82 9.42 9.18 21.85
C HIS A 82 8.97 8.97 20.39
N THR A 83 8.58 10.06 19.69
CA THR A 83 8.21 9.95 18.28
C THR A 83 9.45 10.01 17.42
N GLU A 84 9.75 8.89 16.77
CA GLU A 84 10.82 8.81 15.79
C GLU A 84 10.42 9.45 14.45
N PRO A 85 11.37 10.05 13.70
CA PRO A 85 11.11 10.48 12.35
C PRO A 85 10.73 9.28 11.46
N PRO A 86 9.88 9.48 10.44
CA PRO A 86 9.50 8.40 9.53
C PRO A 86 10.74 7.84 8.83
N GLU A 87 10.78 6.53 8.70
CA GLU A 87 11.82 5.86 7.93
C GLU A 87 11.71 6.26 6.45
N PRO A 88 12.78 6.79 5.82
CA PRO A 88 12.74 7.16 4.42
C PRO A 88 12.46 5.97 3.50
N ILE A 89 11.51 6.10 2.55
CA ILE A 89 11.30 5.10 1.49
C ILE A 89 12.52 5.01 0.57
N VAL A 90 13.18 6.15 0.35
CA VAL A 90 14.38 6.25 -0.48
C VAL A 90 15.54 6.76 0.37
N PRO A 91 16.61 5.98 0.52
CA PRO A 91 17.81 6.43 1.21
C PRO A 91 18.49 7.56 0.42
N ARG A 92 19.18 8.47 1.14
CA ARG A 92 19.77 9.69 0.55
C ARG A 92 20.80 9.40 -0.55
N ASP A 93 21.49 8.27 -0.48
CA ASP A 93 22.48 7.81 -1.47
C ASP A 93 21.84 7.37 -2.80
N MET A 94 20.52 7.19 -2.84
CA MET A 94 19.75 6.91 -4.05
C MET A 94 19.11 8.16 -4.68
N VAL A 95 19.54 9.36 -4.27
CA VAL A 95 19.02 10.64 -4.80
C VAL A 95 20.09 11.40 -5.54
N ARG A 96 19.79 11.90 -6.75
CA ARG A 96 20.72 12.74 -7.56
C ARG A 96 20.05 14.02 -7.99
N GLY A 97 20.86 15.09 -8.02
CA GLY A 97 20.47 16.37 -8.58
C GLY A 97 20.71 16.42 -10.08
N VAL A 98 19.77 16.99 -10.81
CA VAL A 98 19.84 17.22 -12.25
C VAL A 98 20.03 18.72 -12.51
N THR A 99 21.06 19.08 -13.23
CA THR A 99 21.30 20.47 -13.62
C THR A 99 20.30 20.91 -14.68
N GLU A 100 19.30 21.62 -14.25
CA GLU A 100 18.20 22.17 -15.05
C GLU A 100 17.46 23.23 -14.23
N ARG A 101 16.63 24.06 -14.85
CA ARG A 101 15.68 24.91 -14.13
C ARG A 101 14.51 25.34 -15.01
N VAL A 102 13.31 25.08 -14.53
CA VAL A 102 12.07 25.71 -14.99
C VAL A 102 11.63 26.78 -13.99
N GLY A 103 11.24 27.94 -14.47
CA GLY A 103 10.72 29.05 -13.68
C GLY A 103 9.24 28.87 -13.30
N SER A 104 8.76 29.70 -12.37
CA SER A 104 7.36 29.69 -11.92
C SER A 104 6.37 30.07 -13.00
N ASP A 105 6.80 30.77 -14.03
CA ASP A 105 6.04 31.12 -15.25
C ASP A 105 6.05 30.00 -16.30
N GLY A 106 6.84 28.94 -16.09
CA GLY A 106 7.06 27.84 -17.02
C GLY A 106 8.17 28.06 -18.04
N ALA A 107 8.88 29.20 -17.99
CA ALA A 107 10.03 29.43 -18.85
C ALA A 107 11.22 28.54 -18.45
N ILE A 108 12.00 28.08 -19.43
CA ILE A 108 13.25 27.39 -19.19
C ILE A 108 14.31 28.43 -18.82
N VAL A 109 14.73 28.42 -17.56
CA VAL A 109 15.77 29.33 -17.03
C VAL A 109 17.14 28.76 -17.24
N SER A 110 17.31 27.44 -17.07
CA SER A 110 18.53 26.70 -17.37
C SER A 110 18.19 25.45 -18.17
N PRO A 111 18.87 25.21 -19.30
CA PRO A 111 18.65 23.99 -20.07
C PRO A 111 19.06 22.75 -19.30
N LEU A 112 18.50 21.60 -19.67
CA LEU A 112 18.86 20.30 -19.12
C LEU A 112 20.28 19.90 -19.54
N ASP A 113 21.14 19.58 -18.57
CA ASP A 113 22.45 18.97 -18.83
C ASP A 113 22.28 17.46 -19.04
N GLU A 114 22.13 17.07 -20.32
CA GLU A 114 21.91 15.66 -20.67
C GLU A 114 23.12 14.78 -20.38
N THR A 115 24.33 15.32 -20.40
CA THR A 115 25.55 14.53 -20.12
C THR A 115 25.65 14.19 -18.64
N ALA A 116 25.46 15.18 -17.76
CA ALA A 116 25.43 14.95 -16.32
C ALA A 116 24.25 14.04 -15.92
N LEU A 117 23.10 14.19 -16.60
CA LEU A 117 21.94 13.34 -16.36
C LEU A 117 22.19 11.86 -16.70
N ARG A 118 22.83 11.56 -17.84
CA ARG A 118 23.16 10.17 -18.22
C ARG A 118 24.04 9.51 -17.17
N ASN A 119 25.09 10.21 -16.73
CA ASN A 119 25.96 9.71 -15.66
C ASN A 119 25.18 9.47 -14.34
N ALA A 120 24.25 10.36 -14.00
CA ALA A 120 23.43 10.21 -12.79
C ALA A 120 22.48 9.00 -12.87
N ILE A 121 21.90 8.71 -14.05
CA ILE A 121 21.06 7.53 -14.27
C ILE A 121 21.91 6.25 -14.18
N GLU A 122 23.05 6.20 -14.86
CA GLU A 122 23.99 5.07 -14.82
C GLU A 122 24.42 4.76 -13.39
N ASP A 123 24.81 5.78 -12.63
CA ASP A 123 25.20 5.65 -11.23
C ASP A 123 24.05 5.11 -10.35
N LEU A 124 22.82 5.59 -10.51
CA LEU A 124 21.66 5.04 -9.79
C LEU A 124 21.40 3.56 -10.12
N VAL A 125 21.54 3.20 -11.39
CA VAL A 125 21.37 1.80 -11.86
C VAL A 125 22.48 0.91 -11.31
N GLU A 126 23.73 1.35 -11.35
CA GLU A 126 24.87 0.62 -10.78
C GLU A 126 24.72 0.44 -9.26
N ASN A 127 24.10 1.40 -8.57
CA ASN A 127 23.74 1.30 -7.15
C ASN A 127 22.46 0.47 -6.90
N GLY A 128 21.92 -0.18 -7.92
CA GLY A 128 20.82 -1.16 -7.81
C GLY A 128 19.44 -0.54 -7.86
N ALA A 129 19.23 0.59 -8.52
CA ALA A 129 17.88 1.11 -8.76
C ALA A 129 17.08 0.13 -9.63
N GLU A 130 15.91 -0.26 -9.15
CA GLU A 130 14.94 -1.13 -9.85
C GLU A 130 13.82 -0.31 -10.50
N SER A 131 13.68 0.95 -10.12
CA SER A 131 12.77 1.94 -10.71
C SER A 131 13.30 3.34 -10.49
N LEU A 132 12.85 4.30 -11.31
CA LEU A 132 13.24 5.70 -11.21
C LEU A 132 12.03 6.60 -10.96
N ALA A 133 12.22 7.59 -10.09
CA ALA A 133 11.27 8.67 -9.86
C ALA A 133 11.92 10.02 -10.24
N VAL A 134 11.24 10.80 -11.06
CA VAL A 134 11.70 12.12 -11.51
C VAL A 134 10.75 13.18 -10.99
N CYS A 135 11.25 14.14 -10.22
CA CYS A 135 10.44 15.20 -9.66
C CYS A 135 11.19 16.54 -9.74
N LEU A 136 11.02 17.25 -10.85
CA LEU A 136 11.63 18.53 -11.07
C LEU A 136 10.75 19.68 -10.60
N LEU A 137 11.39 20.79 -10.26
CA LEU A 137 10.65 22.01 -9.91
C LEU A 137 9.84 22.53 -11.10
N TRP A 138 8.59 22.91 -10.82
CA TRP A 138 7.66 23.46 -11.82
C TRP A 138 7.34 22.53 -13.00
N ALA A 139 7.66 21.23 -12.93
CA ALA A 139 7.37 20.27 -13.99
C ALA A 139 5.85 20.16 -14.29
N PHE A 140 4.99 20.41 -13.32
CA PHE A 140 3.54 20.47 -13.54
C PHE A 140 3.10 21.69 -14.39
N ARG A 141 3.94 22.72 -14.50
CA ARG A 141 3.73 23.91 -15.32
C ARG A 141 4.34 23.76 -16.71
N ASN A 142 5.56 23.23 -16.78
CA ASN A 142 6.25 22.89 -18.02
C ASN A 142 6.95 21.55 -17.88
N PRO A 143 6.45 20.48 -18.46
CA PRO A 143 6.97 19.12 -18.31
C PRO A 143 8.15 18.81 -19.24
N ALA A 144 8.64 19.73 -20.08
CA ALA A 144 9.58 19.46 -21.16
C ALA A 144 10.85 18.74 -20.68
N HIS A 145 11.43 19.17 -19.54
CA HIS A 145 12.63 18.53 -18.99
C HIS A 145 12.32 17.13 -18.45
N GLU A 146 11.21 16.92 -17.70
CA GLU A 146 10.84 15.57 -17.24
C GLU A 146 10.53 14.62 -18.39
N GLN A 147 9.87 15.10 -19.46
CA GLN A 147 9.63 14.29 -20.66
C GLN A 147 10.96 13.88 -21.30
N ARG A 148 11.88 14.83 -21.48
CA ARG A 148 13.22 14.52 -22.05
C ARG A 148 14.01 13.56 -21.17
N ILE A 149 13.93 13.69 -19.83
CA ILE A 149 14.52 12.75 -18.88
C ILE A 149 13.92 11.35 -19.07
N GLY A 150 12.61 11.25 -19.23
CA GLY A 150 11.94 9.98 -19.52
C GLY A 150 12.49 9.28 -20.76
N ASP A 151 12.71 10.04 -21.86
CA ASP A 151 13.32 9.50 -23.08
C ASP A 151 14.75 9.01 -22.83
N ILE A 152 15.56 9.82 -22.14
CA ILE A 152 16.96 9.47 -21.81
C ILE A 152 17.02 8.24 -20.88
N CYS A 153 16.10 8.10 -19.93
CA CYS A 153 16.01 6.90 -19.09
C CYS A 153 15.77 5.64 -19.95
N GLN A 154 14.92 5.72 -20.96
CA GLN A 154 14.71 4.60 -21.88
C GLN A 154 15.94 4.28 -22.75
N GLU A 155 16.72 5.30 -23.09
CA GLU A 155 17.98 5.13 -23.86
C GLU A 155 19.08 4.49 -23.00
N VAL A 156 19.25 4.94 -21.75
CA VAL A 156 20.37 4.58 -20.85
C VAL A 156 20.06 3.30 -20.05
N ALA A 157 18.83 3.15 -19.59
CA ALA A 157 18.40 2.06 -18.72
C ALA A 157 17.11 1.41 -19.26
N PRO A 158 17.12 0.79 -20.43
CA PRO A 158 15.94 0.18 -21.03
C PRO A 158 15.40 -0.92 -20.12
N GLY A 159 14.10 -0.87 -19.85
CA GLY A 159 13.40 -1.84 -18.98
C GLY A 159 13.29 -1.42 -17.52
N ILE A 160 13.96 -0.36 -17.06
CA ILE A 160 13.71 0.21 -15.75
C ILE A 160 12.48 1.14 -15.81
N PRO A 161 11.43 0.89 -15.00
CA PRO A 161 10.25 1.75 -14.97
C PRO A 161 10.58 3.14 -14.48
N VAL A 162 9.98 4.17 -15.11
CA VAL A 162 10.19 5.58 -14.78
C VAL A 162 8.86 6.22 -14.41
N SER A 163 8.80 6.88 -13.26
CA SER A 163 7.67 7.69 -12.81
C SER A 163 8.01 9.17 -12.94
N LEU A 164 7.27 9.89 -13.77
CA LEU A 164 7.46 11.32 -14.00
C LEU A 164 6.42 12.12 -13.21
N SER A 165 6.86 13.07 -12.38
CA SER A 165 5.96 13.75 -11.43
C SER A 165 4.83 14.52 -12.09
N HIS A 166 5.04 15.08 -13.28
CA HIS A 166 4.00 15.77 -14.04
C HIS A 166 2.89 14.83 -14.58
N GLN A 167 3.15 13.51 -14.67
CA GLN A 167 2.16 12.52 -15.05
C GLN A 167 1.43 11.93 -13.84
N ILE A 168 2.15 11.74 -12.74
CA ILE A 168 1.62 11.09 -11.54
C ILE A 168 0.79 12.07 -10.70
N ALA A 169 1.32 13.26 -10.42
CA ALA A 169 0.68 14.25 -9.57
C ALA A 169 0.94 15.68 -10.08
N PRO A 170 0.29 16.13 -11.17
CA PRO A 170 0.55 17.44 -11.80
C PRO A 170 0.02 18.60 -10.95
N LYS A 171 0.48 18.74 -9.72
CA LYS A 171 0.05 19.74 -8.74
C LYS A 171 1.23 20.51 -8.16
N MET A 172 0.92 21.72 -7.68
CA MET A 172 1.86 22.52 -6.90
C MET A 172 2.13 21.85 -5.54
N GLY A 173 3.37 21.99 -5.03
CA GLY A 173 3.85 21.37 -3.79
C GLY A 173 4.87 20.27 -4.11
N GLU A 174 6.15 20.67 -4.12
CA GLU A 174 7.25 19.78 -4.51
C GLU A 174 7.39 18.57 -3.61
N PHE A 175 7.15 18.74 -2.29
CA PHE A 175 7.29 17.63 -1.34
C PHE A 175 6.22 16.55 -1.57
N GLU A 176 4.93 16.92 -1.53
CA GLU A 176 3.84 15.95 -1.72
C GLU A 176 3.86 15.33 -3.12
N ARG A 177 4.24 16.13 -4.15
CA ARG A 177 4.40 15.61 -5.51
C ARG A 177 5.55 14.59 -5.58
N ALA A 178 6.69 14.89 -4.93
CA ALA A 178 7.83 13.98 -4.86
C ALA A 178 7.48 12.69 -4.11
N VAL A 179 6.88 12.79 -2.93
CA VAL A 179 6.44 11.60 -2.16
C VAL A 179 5.50 10.74 -3.00
N THR A 180 4.50 11.34 -3.66
CA THR A 180 3.55 10.60 -4.49
C THR A 180 4.25 9.88 -5.66
N THR A 181 5.21 10.56 -6.30
CA THR A 181 5.97 10.01 -7.44
C THR A 181 6.89 8.88 -6.99
N VAL A 182 7.53 9.04 -5.84
CA VAL A 182 8.38 8.01 -5.22
C VAL A 182 7.55 6.80 -4.81
N ILE A 183 6.40 6.99 -4.17
CA ILE A 183 5.49 5.88 -3.85
C ILE A 183 5.07 5.14 -5.13
N ASN A 184 4.72 5.88 -6.19
CA ASN A 184 4.38 5.26 -7.47
C ASN A 184 5.53 4.40 -8.02
N ALA A 185 6.76 4.90 -8.00
CA ALA A 185 7.94 4.17 -8.44
C ALA A 185 8.24 2.96 -7.53
N TYR A 186 8.01 3.10 -6.22
CA TYR A 186 8.27 2.08 -5.21
C TYR A 186 7.35 0.86 -5.33
N ILE A 187 6.03 1.09 -5.50
CA ILE A 187 5.05 0.00 -5.61
C ILE A 187 4.75 -0.39 -7.06
N GLY A 188 5.18 0.42 -8.03
CA GLY A 188 4.85 0.28 -9.46
C GLY A 188 5.20 -1.09 -10.04
N PRO A 189 6.46 -1.56 -9.95
CA PRO A 189 6.87 -2.84 -10.52
C PRO A 189 6.05 -4.02 -9.98
N LEU A 190 5.84 -4.09 -8.66
CA LEU A 190 5.04 -5.14 -8.03
C LEU A 190 3.57 -5.08 -8.46
N THR A 191 2.98 -3.87 -8.47
CA THR A 191 1.59 -3.67 -8.86
C THR A 191 1.37 -4.04 -10.32
N GLN A 192 2.29 -3.61 -11.20
CA GLN A 192 2.22 -3.92 -12.64
C GLN A 192 2.32 -5.41 -12.90
N ALA A 193 3.27 -6.11 -12.26
CA ALA A 193 3.40 -7.55 -12.39
C ALA A 193 2.13 -8.26 -11.91
N TYR A 194 1.64 -7.93 -10.71
CA TYR A 194 0.45 -8.56 -10.13
C TYR A 194 -0.80 -8.38 -11.00
N ILE A 195 -1.08 -7.14 -11.42
CA ILE A 195 -2.26 -6.81 -12.22
C ILE A 195 -2.13 -7.37 -13.65
N GLY A 196 -0.92 -7.32 -14.22
CA GLY A 196 -0.63 -7.89 -15.54
C GLY A 196 -0.83 -9.40 -15.58
N ASP A 197 -0.28 -10.13 -14.60
CA ASP A 197 -0.45 -11.58 -14.49
C ASP A 197 -1.93 -11.97 -14.31
N LEU A 198 -2.67 -11.17 -13.53
CA LEU A 198 -4.10 -11.41 -13.31
C LEU A 198 -4.90 -11.20 -14.61
N ASP A 199 -4.68 -10.08 -15.30
CA ASP A 199 -5.37 -9.73 -16.55
C ASP A 199 -5.07 -10.76 -17.65
N GLN A 200 -3.81 -11.15 -17.80
CA GLN A 200 -3.38 -12.16 -18.75
C GLN A 200 -3.98 -13.54 -18.43
N GLY A 201 -3.96 -13.95 -17.16
CA GLY A 201 -4.51 -15.24 -16.74
C GLY A 201 -6.01 -15.32 -16.99
N LEU A 202 -6.78 -14.28 -16.60
CA LEU A 202 -8.22 -14.25 -16.85
C LEU A 202 -8.57 -14.18 -18.33
N SER A 203 -7.81 -13.44 -19.13
CA SER A 203 -7.97 -13.41 -20.58
C SER A 203 -7.72 -14.79 -21.22
N SER A 204 -6.69 -15.51 -20.76
CA SER A 204 -6.39 -16.86 -21.22
C SER A 204 -7.48 -17.87 -20.88
N ASP A 205 -8.19 -17.65 -19.77
CA ASP A 205 -9.31 -18.48 -19.30
C ASP A 205 -10.67 -18.05 -19.91
N GLY A 206 -10.68 -17.03 -20.80
CA GLY A 206 -11.87 -16.66 -21.59
C GLY A 206 -12.51 -15.31 -21.27
N LEU A 207 -11.92 -14.48 -20.39
CA LEU A 207 -12.41 -13.12 -20.17
C LEU A 207 -12.14 -12.25 -21.40
N ALA A 208 -13.21 -11.72 -22.02
CA ALA A 208 -13.11 -10.93 -23.25
C ALA A 208 -12.63 -9.49 -23.02
N ASN A 209 -12.99 -8.89 -21.90
CA ASN A 209 -12.68 -7.50 -21.58
C ASN A 209 -11.55 -7.42 -20.56
N PRO A 210 -10.64 -6.41 -20.65
CA PRO A 210 -9.63 -6.15 -19.64
C PRO A 210 -10.25 -5.93 -18.25
N ILE A 211 -9.56 -6.39 -17.20
CA ILE A 211 -10.03 -6.19 -15.83
C ILE A 211 -10.11 -4.70 -15.48
N GLN A 212 -11.10 -4.37 -14.65
CA GLN A 212 -11.24 -3.06 -14.02
C GLN A 212 -10.67 -3.15 -12.60
N VAL A 213 -9.75 -2.25 -12.28
CA VAL A 213 -9.15 -2.20 -10.93
C VAL A 213 -9.78 -1.03 -10.19
N ILE A 214 -10.28 -1.29 -8.99
CA ILE A 214 -10.82 -0.26 -8.10
C ILE A 214 -9.71 0.71 -7.73
N THR A 215 -10.01 2.01 -7.70
CA THR A 215 -9.07 3.06 -7.32
C THR A 215 -9.32 3.57 -5.92
N SER A 216 -8.35 4.28 -5.36
CA SER A 216 -8.45 4.92 -4.02
C SER A 216 -9.60 5.93 -3.91
N THR A 217 -10.15 6.40 -5.04
CA THR A 217 -11.30 7.32 -5.08
C THR A 217 -12.66 6.61 -5.19
N GLY A 218 -12.69 5.28 -5.20
CA GLY A 218 -13.91 4.49 -5.37
C GLY A 218 -14.35 4.31 -6.82
N GLY A 219 -13.63 4.88 -7.78
CA GLY A 219 -13.82 4.60 -9.20
C GLY A 219 -13.11 3.30 -9.65
N ALA A 220 -13.07 3.07 -10.95
CA ALA A 220 -12.35 1.95 -11.54
C ALA A 220 -11.52 2.40 -12.75
N ALA A 221 -10.36 1.77 -12.95
CA ALA A 221 -9.49 2.03 -14.08
C ALA A 221 -9.02 0.70 -14.71
N ARG A 222 -8.68 0.73 -16.01
CA ARG A 222 -8.17 -0.45 -16.72
C ARG A 222 -6.78 -0.83 -16.22
N ALA A 223 -6.46 -2.13 -16.22
CA ALA A 223 -5.16 -2.66 -15.84
C ALA A 223 -3.96 -1.89 -16.44
N ALA A 224 -4.01 -1.57 -17.74
CA ALA A 224 -2.96 -0.83 -18.43
C ALA A 224 -2.72 0.60 -17.88
N THR A 225 -3.75 1.24 -17.33
CA THR A 225 -3.63 2.55 -16.68
C THR A 225 -2.93 2.42 -15.35
N ILE A 226 -3.28 1.39 -14.58
CA ILE A 226 -2.71 1.14 -13.25
C ILE A 226 -1.20 0.86 -13.32
N GLY A 227 -0.72 0.19 -14.38
CA GLY A 227 0.72 -0.02 -14.57
C GLY A 227 1.54 1.28 -14.59
N ARG A 228 0.92 2.43 -14.91
CA ARG A 228 1.57 3.75 -14.88
C ARG A 228 1.28 4.54 -13.62
N GLN A 229 0.13 4.33 -12.98
CA GLN A 229 -0.34 5.05 -11.80
C GLN A 229 -0.67 4.11 -10.64
N ALA A 230 0.29 3.28 -10.26
CA ALA A 230 0.16 2.30 -9.19
C ALA A 230 -0.29 2.91 -7.85
N VAL A 231 0.10 4.15 -7.57
CA VAL A 231 -0.32 4.89 -6.37
C VAL A 231 -1.83 5.08 -6.28
N SER A 232 -2.55 5.08 -7.41
CA SER A 232 -4.01 5.25 -7.44
C SER A 232 -4.80 4.05 -6.94
N VAL A 233 -4.16 2.90 -6.72
CA VAL A 233 -4.82 1.69 -6.19
C VAL A 233 -4.45 1.34 -4.75
N VAL A 234 -3.69 2.21 -4.09
CA VAL A 234 -3.45 2.06 -2.65
C VAL A 234 -4.79 2.11 -1.92
N ASN A 235 -5.03 1.18 -1.00
CA ASN A 235 -6.29 0.99 -0.28
C ASN A 235 -7.51 0.65 -1.17
N SER A 236 -7.30 0.18 -2.40
CA SER A 236 -8.40 -0.13 -3.33
C SER A 236 -9.32 -1.26 -2.85
N GLY A 237 -8.80 -2.21 -2.07
CA GLY A 237 -9.61 -3.29 -1.47
C GLY A 237 -10.65 -2.74 -0.48
N PRO A 238 -10.22 -2.08 0.62
CA PRO A 238 -11.12 -1.46 1.59
C PRO A 238 -12.08 -0.45 0.97
N VAL A 239 -11.60 0.38 0.02
CA VAL A 239 -12.46 1.33 -0.70
C VAL A 239 -13.54 0.62 -1.50
N GLY A 240 -13.22 -0.49 -2.16
CA GLY A 240 -14.19 -1.33 -2.85
C GLY A 240 -15.26 -1.88 -1.89
N GLY A 241 -14.85 -2.31 -0.68
CA GLY A 241 -15.75 -2.71 0.40
C GLY A 241 -16.69 -1.60 0.84
N LEU A 242 -16.17 -0.37 0.97
CA LEU A 242 -16.96 0.81 1.34
C LEU A 242 -17.99 1.18 0.25
N VAL A 243 -17.61 1.12 -1.02
CA VAL A 243 -18.52 1.34 -2.16
C VAL A 243 -19.63 0.28 -2.18
N ALA A 244 -19.28 -0.98 -1.94
CA ALA A 244 -20.25 -2.07 -1.85
C ALA A 244 -21.20 -1.91 -0.64
N ALA A 245 -20.68 -1.51 0.51
CA ALA A 245 -21.49 -1.25 1.71
C ALA A 245 -22.49 -0.12 1.50
N ARG A 246 -22.08 0.95 0.80
CA ARG A 246 -22.99 2.03 0.40
C ARG A 246 -24.11 1.51 -0.50
N PHE A 247 -23.76 0.77 -1.56
CA PHE A 247 -24.75 0.20 -2.47
C PHE A 247 -25.80 -0.66 -1.73
N LEU A 248 -25.34 -1.49 -0.77
CA LEU A 248 -26.23 -2.29 0.06
C LEU A 248 -27.07 -1.43 1.01
N GLY A 249 -26.47 -0.38 1.59
CA GLY A 249 -27.16 0.58 2.43
C GLY A 249 -28.32 1.25 1.72
N ASP A 250 -28.08 1.73 0.50
CA ASP A 250 -29.10 2.35 -0.35
C ASP A 250 -30.29 1.39 -0.59
N GLN A 251 -30.03 0.10 -0.84
CA GLN A 251 -31.08 -0.90 -1.02
C GLN A 251 -31.83 -1.24 0.26
N LEU A 252 -31.18 -1.17 1.41
CA LEU A 252 -31.74 -1.49 2.73
C LEU A 252 -32.33 -0.26 3.43
N GLY A 253 -32.18 0.93 2.86
CA GLY A 253 -32.66 2.20 3.44
C GLY A 253 -31.81 2.69 4.62
N HIS A 254 -30.51 2.40 4.63
CA HIS A 254 -29.55 2.87 5.61
C HIS A 254 -28.61 3.91 5.00
N ASP A 255 -28.58 5.12 5.54
CA ASP A 255 -27.76 6.25 5.13
C ASP A 255 -26.51 6.47 6.02
N LYS A 256 -26.43 5.76 7.16
CA LYS A 256 -25.31 5.84 8.12
C LYS A 256 -24.74 4.47 8.35
N ILE A 257 -23.51 4.25 7.87
CA ILE A 257 -22.87 2.94 7.89
C ILE A 257 -21.44 3.08 8.38
N ILE A 258 -21.01 2.20 9.25
CA ILE A 258 -19.62 1.99 9.61
C ILE A 258 -19.21 0.65 8.99
N THR A 259 -18.17 0.67 8.17
CA THR A 259 -17.54 -0.54 7.66
C THR A 259 -16.35 -0.92 8.52
N ALA A 260 -16.13 -2.21 8.70
CA ALA A 260 -15.00 -2.77 9.41
C ALA A 260 -14.48 -3.96 8.61
N ASP A 261 -13.29 -3.81 8.04
CA ASP A 261 -12.63 -4.84 7.24
C ASP A 261 -11.32 -5.24 7.92
N MET A 262 -11.28 -6.44 8.51
CA MET A 262 -10.09 -6.98 9.15
C MET A 262 -9.42 -8.01 8.26
N GLY A 263 -8.37 -7.60 7.60
CA GLY A 263 -7.50 -8.48 6.82
C GLY A 263 -6.43 -9.17 7.67
N GLY A 264 -5.46 -9.79 7.00
CA GLY A 264 -4.29 -10.39 7.67
C GLY A 264 -3.24 -9.38 8.13
N THR A 265 -3.22 -8.17 7.53
CA THR A 265 -2.15 -7.17 7.73
C THR A 265 -2.69 -5.86 8.30
N SER A 266 -3.93 -5.49 7.97
CA SER A 266 -4.56 -4.24 8.40
C SER A 266 -5.98 -4.47 8.88
N PHE A 267 -6.48 -3.49 9.63
CA PHE A 267 -7.89 -3.33 9.98
C PHE A 267 -8.34 -1.97 9.45
N ASP A 268 -9.26 -1.97 8.51
CA ASP A 268 -9.72 -0.79 7.79
C ASP A 268 -11.14 -0.43 8.22
N VAL A 269 -11.33 0.81 8.66
CA VAL A 269 -12.63 1.35 9.08
C VAL A 269 -13.01 2.51 8.17
N GLY A 270 -14.20 2.43 7.59
CA GLY A 270 -14.79 3.48 6.78
C GLY A 270 -16.10 3.98 7.37
N LEU A 271 -16.41 5.24 7.14
CA LEU A 271 -17.65 5.88 7.54
C LEU A 271 -18.40 6.37 6.30
N ILE A 272 -19.69 6.03 6.24
CA ILE A 272 -20.65 6.57 5.27
C ILE A 272 -21.67 7.38 6.06
N ASP A 273 -21.87 8.64 5.69
CA ASP A 273 -22.89 9.51 6.24
C ASP A 273 -23.59 10.24 5.07
N GLY A 274 -24.78 9.76 4.72
CA GLY A 274 -25.54 10.22 3.57
C GLY A 274 -25.04 9.69 2.21
N ASP A 275 -25.22 10.49 1.15
CA ASP A 275 -25.04 10.05 -0.24
C ASP A 275 -23.62 10.08 -0.77
N THR A 276 -22.64 10.60 -0.03
CA THR A 276 -21.28 10.79 -0.50
C THR A 276 -20.26 10.07 0.38
N LEU A 277 -19.26 9.47 -0.25
CA LEU A 277 -18.06 9.04 0.46
C LEU A 277 -17.19 10.27 0.76
N GLU A 278 -16.76 10.41 1.99
CA GLU A 278 -15.85 11.50 2.36
C GLU A 278 -14.49 11.26 1.69
N GLU A 279 -13.97 12.28 1.01
CA GLU A 279 -12.64 12.26 0.40
C GLU A 279 -11.66 13.10 1.19
N ASP A 280 -10.46 12.58 1.38
CA ASP A 280 -9.31 13.36 1.81
C ASP A 280 -8.52 13.81 0.56
N PRO A 281 -8.40 15.13 0.32
CA PRO A 281 -7.67 15.66 -0.83
C PRO A 281 -6.15 15.46 -0.74
N ARG A 282 -5.63 15.14 0.45
CA ARG A 282 -4.19 14.91 0.73
C ARG A 282 -4.01 13.88 1.83
N PRO A 283 -4.38 12.62 1.56
CA PRO A 283 -4.26 11.57 2.57
C PRO A 283 -2.79 11.29 2.91
N PHE A 284 -2.58 10.84 4.13
CA PHE A 284 -1.34 10.18 4.52
C PHE A 284 -1.53 8.67 4.36
N LEU A 285 -0.68 8.05 3.56
CA LEU A 285 -0.70 6.59 3.38
C LEU A 285 0.03 5.85 4.50
N ASP A 286 0.99 6.52 5.12
CA ASP A 286 1.74 6.07 6.29
C ASP A 286 2.35 7.31 6.96
N HIS A 287 3.00 7.13 8.11
CA HIS A 287 3.67 8.20 8.83
C HIS A 287 4.64 8.98 7.93
N GLY A 288 4.41 10.26 7.80
CA GLY A 288 5.23 11.16 6.99
C GLY A 288 5.09 11.02 5.47
N LEU A 289 4.12 10.23 4.97
CA LEU A 289 3.91 9.98 3.56
C LEU A 289 2.61 10.62 3.02
N PRO A 290 2.55 11.95 2.86
CA PRO A 290 1.42 12.62 2.25
C PRO A 290 1.35 12.35 0.75
N VAL A 291 0.16 12.10 0.23
CA VAL A 291 -0.07 11.88 -1.20
C VAL A 291 -0.82 13.05 -1.80
N ALA A 292 -0.35 13.54 -2.96
CA ALA A 292 -0.96 14.65 -3.69
C ALA A 292 -2.18 14.23 -4.56
N LEU A 293 -2.76 13.06 -4.28
CA LEU A 293 -3.97 12.56 -4.96
C LEU A 293 -5.08 12.38 -3.92
N PRO A 294 -6.33 12.69 -4.28
CA PRO A 294 -7.44 12.44 -3.38
C PRO A 294 -7.65 10.93 -3.19
N ALA A 295 -8.12 10.54 -2.02
CA ALA A 295 -8.59 9.19 -1.74
C ALA A 295 -9.82 9.23 -0.86
N VAL A 296 -10.65 8.19 -0.93
CA VAL A 296 -11.73 7.99 0.03
C VAL A 296 -11.12 7.87 1.43
N LYS A 297 -11.70 8.58 2.38
CA LYS A 297 -11.22 8.61 3.74
C LYS A 297 -11.47 7.29 4.44
N LEU A 298 -10.39 6.65 4.83
CA LEU A 298 -10.36 5.42 5.60
C LEU A 298 -9.44 5.61 6.81
N VAL A 299 -9.77 4.96 7.89
CA VAL A 299 -8.85 4.81 9.03
C VAL A 299 -8.28 3.40 8.97
N THR A 300 -7.00 3.31 8.64
CA THR A 300 -6.28 2.04 8.55
C THR A 300 -5.42 1.87 9.80
N ILE A 301 -5.60 0.76 10.50
CA ILE A 301 -4.73 0.33 11.59
C ILE A 301 -3.84 -0.77 11.03
N GLY A 302 -2.52 -0.61 11.12
CA GLY A 302 -1.52 -1.57 10.65
C GLY A 302 -1.43 -2.82 11.54
N ALA A 303 -2.55 -3.28 12.09
CA ALA A 303 -2.68 -4.46 12.93
C ALA A 303 -3.89 -5.28 12.46
N GLY A 304 -3.64 -6.25 11.59
CA GLY A 304 -4.63 -7.24 11.15
C GLY A 304 -4.45 -8.58 11.85
N GLY A 305 -5.29 -9.56 11.53
CA GLY A 305 -5.31 -10.86 12.17
C GLY A 305 -3.96 -11.62 12.15
N GLY A 306 -3.15 -11.43 11.11
CA GLY A 306 -1.82 -12.04 10.99
C GLY A 306 -0.68 -11.18 11.54
N SER A 307 -0.94 -9.98 12.06
CA SER A 307 0.10 -9.11 12.61
C SER A 307 0.78 -9.76 13.80
N ILE A 308 2.12 -9.81 13.74
CA ILE A 308 2.95 -10.49 14.75
C ILE A 308 3.08 -9.59 15.97
N ALA A 309 2.82 -10.14 17.15
CA ALA A 309 3.12 -9.51 18.43
C ALA A 309 4.55 -9.84 18.86
N TRP A 310 5.29 -8.84 19.32
CA TRP A 310 6.67 -8.97 19.76
C TRP A 310 7.00 -7.99 20.89
N THR A 311 8.10 -8.20 21.56
CA THR A 311 8.55 -7.30 22.63
C THR A 311 10.03 -6.99 22.52
N ASP A 312 10.41 -5.77 22.89
CA ASP A 312 11.78 -5.33 23.08
C ASP A 312 12.30 -5.59 24.50
N GLY A 313 11.51 -6.29 25.33
CA GLY A 313 11.78 -6.56 26.74
C GLY A 313 11.18 -5.53 27.71
N TYR A 314 10.64 -4.44 27.19
CA TYR A 314 10.01 -3.36 27.97
C TYR A 314 8.58 -3.08 27.54
N ARG A 315 8.31 -3.16 26.23
CA ARG A 315 7.02 -2.85 25.64
C ARG A 315 6.54 -3.97 24.76
N LEU A 316 5.24 -4.11 24.68
CA LEU A 316 4.56 -4.95 23.71
C LEU A 316 4.31 -4.14 22.44
N HIS A 317 4.61 -4.75 21.30
CA HIS A 317 4.39 -4.20 19.97
C HIS A 317 3.57 -5.17 19.12
N VAL A 318 2.75 -4.64 18.21
CA VAL A 318 1.98 -5.43 17.24
C VAL A 318 2.25 -4.91 15.84
N GLY A 319 2.71 -5.80 14.95
CA GLY A 319 3.15 -5.41 13.61
C GLY A 319 4.47 -4.64 13.59
N PRO A 320 4.82 -4.03 12.44
CA PRO A 320 4.14 -4.10 11.14
C PRO A 320 4.30 -5.43 10.42
N GLN A 321 5.12 -6.36 10.96
CA GLN A 321 5.33 -7.69 10.38
C GLN A 321 4.05 -8.52 10.49
N SER A 322 3.77 -9.30 9.44
CA SER A 322 2.64 -10.22 9.40
C SER A 322 3.12 -11.64 9.13
N ALA A 323 2.54 -12.61 9.82
CA ALA A 323 2.75 -14.03 9.57
C ALA A 323 2.15 -14.48 8.23
N GLY A 324 1.35 -13.64 7.57
CA GLY A 324 0.68 -13.96 6.32
C GLY A 324 -0.33 -15.10 6.48
N ALA A 325 -0.57 -15.82 5.39
CA ALA A 325 -1.43 -17.00 5.37
C ALA A 325 -0.66 -18.31 5.47
N ASP A 326 0.65 -18.29 5.20
CA ASP A 326 1.56 -19.42 5.23
C ASP A 326 2.96 -18.95 5.75
N PRO A 327 3.40 -19.44 6.91
CA PRO A 327 2.75 -20.42 7.79
C PRO A 327 1.52 -19.88 8.51
N GLY A 328 1.33 -18.54 8.61
CA GLY A 328 0.20 -17.90 9.27
C GLY A 328 0.31 -17.90 10.80
N PRO A 329 -0.77 -17.48 11.49
CA PRO A 329 -0.93 -17.56 12.93
C PRO A 329 -0.57 -18.93 13.50
N ALA A 330 -0.06 -18.97 14.73
CA ALA A 330 0.28 -20.24 15.40
C ALA A 330 -0.94 -21.18 15.47
N ALA A 331 -2.13 -20.62 15.71
CA ALA A 331 -3.39 -21.35 15.72
C ALA A 331 -3.68 -22.16 14.44
N TYR A 332 -3.08 -21.78 13.30
CA TYR A 332 -3.31 -22.48 12.03
C TYR A 332 -2.66 -23.86 11.97
N GLY A 333 -1.71 -24.18 12.86
CA GLY A 333 -1.06 -25.48 12.88
C GLY A 333 -0.21 -25.79 11.64
N ARG A 334 0.22 -24.76 10.90
CA ARG A 334 1.02 -24.87 9.68
C ARG A 334 2.51 -24.61 9.90
N GLY A 335 2.96 -24.62 11.16
CA GLY A 335 4.33 -24.35 11.52
C GLY A 335 4.64 -22.91 11.94
N GLY A 336 3.63 -22.03 12.00
CA GLY A 336 3.76 -20.71 12.61
C GLY A 336 4.07 -20.82 14.11
N THR A 337 5.04 -20.03 14.59
CA THR A 337 5.48 -20.01 15.99
C THR A 337 5.41 -18.65 16.64
N GLU A 338 5.21 -17.62 15.84
CA GLU A 338 5.09 -16.24 16.33
C GLU A 338 3.64 -15.97 16.74
N PRO A 339 3.39 -15.31 17.90
CA PRO A 339 2.06 -14.94 18.31
C PRO A 339 1.51 -13.84 17.43
N THR A 340 0.22 -13.94 17.07
CA THR A 340 -0.45 -12.96 16.23
C THR A 340 -1.73 -12.43 16.90
N VAL A 341 -2.35 -11.40 16.31
CA VAL A 341 -3.66 -10.91 16.75
C VAL A 341 -4.70 -12.04 16.70
N THR A 342 -4.68 -12.91 15.68
CA THR A 342 -5.58 -14.09 15.62
C THR A 342 -5.37 -15.02 16.81
N ASP A 343 -4.12 -15.26 17.22
CA ASP A 343 -3.82 -16.09 18.38
C ASP A 343 -4.38 -15.47 19.66
N ALA A 344 -4.27 -14.15 19.82
CA ALA A 344 -4.84 -13.42 20.94
C ALA A 344 -6.39 -13.50 20.96
N LEU A 345 -7.03 -13.35 19.78
CA LEU A 345 -8.47 -13.47 19.66
C LEU A 345 -8.97 -14.89 20.04
N VAL A 346 -8.22 -15.93 19.69
CA VAL A 346 -8.51 -17.32 20.09
C VAL A 346 -8.39 -17.50 21.60
N VAL A 347 -7.27 -17.04 22.20
CA VAL A 347 -7.04 -17.15 23.65
C VAL A 347 -8.08 -16.38 24.46
N CYS A 348 -8.49 -15.20 23.97
CA CYS A 348 -9.55 -14.40 24.61
C CYS A 348 -10.95 -14.94 24.37
N GLY A 349 -11.14 -16.02 23.59
CA GLY A 349 -12.44 -16.62 23.29
C GLY A 349 -13.34 -15.77 22.38
N ILE A 350 -12.76 -14.78 21.68
CA ILE A 350 -13.48 -13.93 20.72
C ILE A 350 -13.67 -14.66 19.40
N VAL A 351 -12.69 -15.46 18.98
CA VAL A 351 -12.79 -16.34 17.82
C VAL A 351 -13.01 -17.78 18.29
N ASP A 352 -14.09 -18.39 17.81
CA ASP A 352 -14.40 -19.79 18.05
C ASP A 352 -13.47 -20.69 17.21
N PRO A 353 -12.57 -21.46 17.83
CA PRO A 353 -11.62 -22.29 17.11
C PRO A 353 -12.26 -23.42 16.29
N ASP A 354 -13.46 -23.87 16.66
CA ASP A 354 -14.17 -24.91 15.95
C ASP A 354 -15.02 -24.38 14.78
N ASN A 355 -15.32 -23.08 14.77
CA ASN A 355 -16.17 -22.45 13.77
C ASN A 355 -15.46 -21.40 12.90
N PHE A 356 -14.16 -21.52 12.74
CA PHE A 356 -13.40 -20.60 11.86
C PHE A 356 -13.72 -20.93 10.40
N PHE A 357 -13.95 -19.88 9.56
CA PHE A 357 -14.49 -20.03 8.19
C PHE A 357 -15.74 -20.91 8.10
N SER A 358 -16.73 -20.66 8.96
CA SER A 358 -17.98 -21.43 9.02
C SER A 358 -17.74 -22.94 9.22
N GLY A 359 -16.73 -23.27 10.04
CA GLY A 359 -16.33 -24.66 10.34
C GLY A 359 -15.47 -25.33 9.28
N GLY A 360 -15.08 -24.60 8.23
CA GLY A 360 -14.20 -25.13 7.18
C GLY A 360 -12.73 -25.25 7.58
N TYR A 361 -12.36 -24.67 8.72
CA TYR A 361 -10.99 -24.73 9.24
C TYR A 361 -11.01 -24.75 10.78
N LYS A 362 -10.30 -25.68 11.38
CA LYS A 362 -10.15 -25.75 12.84
C LYS A 362 -8.85 -25.09 13.27
N LEU A 363 -8.93 -24.26 14.28
CA LEU A 363 -7.77 -23.63 14.90
C LEU A 363 -7.32 -24.50 16.11
N ASP A 364 -6.04 -24.42 16.43
CA ASP A 364 -5.47 -25.09 17.61
C ASP A 364 -5.14 -24.06 18.71
N PRO A 365 -5.99 -23.92 19.75
CA PRO A 365 -5.78 -22.96 20.84
C PRO A 365 -4.49 -23.23 21.61
N ALA A 366 -4.06 -24.49 21.73
CA ALA A 366 -2.85 -24.82 22.47
C ALA A 366 -1.57 -24.28 21.82
N LEU A 367 -1.58 -24.11 20.49
CA LEU A 367 -0.48 -23.46 19.79
C LEU A 367 -0.47 -21.96 20.04
N SER A 368 -1.63 -21.29 20.06
CA SER A 368 -1.77 -19.88 20.40
C SER A 368 -1.31 -19.59 21.84
N GLU A 369 -1.76 -20.40 22.82
CA GLU A 369 -1.37 -20.27 24.22
C GLU A 369 0.14 -20.36 24.40
N ARG A 370 0.76 -21.32 23.72
CA ARG A 370 2.20 -21.55 23.77
C ARG A 370 2.98 -20.38 23.16
N ALA A 371 2.56 -19.91 21.99
CA ALA A 371 3.20 -18.80 21.29
C ALA A 371 3.14 -17.51 22.12
N ILE A 372 1.95 -17.15 22.66
CA ILE A 372 1.76 -15.96 23.48
C ILE A 372 2.53 -16.06 24.80
N SER A 373 2.42 -17.19 25.51
CA SER A 373 3.12 -17.36 26.79
C SER A 373 4.63 -17.21 26.64
N SER A 374 5.22 -17.93 25.68
CA SER A 374 6.68 -17.98 25.54
C SER A 374 7.30 -16.69 24.97
N ARG A 375 6.60 -16.04 24.04
CA ARG A 375 7.16 -14.89 23.32
C ARG A 375 6.80 -13.54 23.95
N ILE A 376 5.69 -13.47 24.68
CA ILE A 376 5.18 -12.21 25.26
C ILE A 376 5.06 -12.34 26.80
N GLY A 377 4.34 -13.36 27.27
CA GLY A 377 4.05 -13.53 28.69
C GLY A 377 5.31 -13.64 29.56
N GLU A 378 6.16 -14.63 29.27
CA GLU A 378 7.41 -14.86 30.03
C GLU A 378 8.36 -13.65 29.99
N PRO A 379 8.68 -13.03 28.83
CA PRO A 379 9.57 -11.87 28.78
C PRO A 379 9.06 -10.64 29.53
N LEU A 380 7.73 -10.41 29.55
CA LEU A 380 7.13 -9.24 30.21
C LEU A 380 6.57 -9.53 31.62
N GLY A 381 6.68 -10.79 32.10
CA GLY A 381 6.15 -11.18 33.40
C GLY A 381 4.63 -11.16 33.49
N MET A 382 3.93 -11.32 32.36
CA MET A 382 2.46 -11.32 32.23
C MET A 382 1.93 -12.75 32.24
N ASN A 383 0.72 -12.96 32.76
CA ASN A 383 0.00 -14.21 32.54
C ASN A 383 -0.55 -14.27 31.08
N LEU A 384 -0.99 -15.46 30.66
CA LEU A 384 -1.46 -15.69 29.29
C LEU A 384 -2.57 -14.72 28.85
N HIS A 385 -3.57 -14.50 29.69
CA HIS A 385 -4.69 -13.64 29.34
C HIS A 385 -4.33 -12.15 29.37
N GLU A 386 -3.46 -11.73 30.28
CA GLU A 386 -2.91 -10.37 30.29
C GLU A 386 -2.12 -10.09 29.01
N ALA A 387 -1.27 -11.03 28.59
CA ALA A 387 -0.49 -10.91 27.37
C ALA A 387 -1.40 -10.89 26.12
N ALA A 388 -2.41 -11.77 26.07
CA ALA A 388 -3.36 -11.80 24.97
C ALA A 388 -4.23 -10.53 24.88
N ALA A 389 -4.70 -10.01 26.02
CA ALA A 389 -5.43 -8.75 26.07
C ALA A 389 -4.57 -7.57 25.64
N GLY A 390 -3.32 -7.51 26.10
CA GLY A 390 -2.38 -6.46 25.70
C GLY A 390 -2.04 -6.47 24.21
N ILE A 391 -2.15 -7.61 23.51
CA ILE A 391 -2.00 -7.69 22.05
C ILE A 391 -3.19 -7.03 21.35
N LEU A 392 -4.38 -7.05 21.96
CA LEU A 392 -5.62 -6.52 21.38
C LEU A 392 -5.84 -5.03 21.72
N GLU A 393 -5.19 -4.47 22.74
CA GLU A 393 -5.21 -3.07 23.14
C GLU A 393 -4.20 -2.22 22.34
#